data_e7fe55e6abca2fcd07ece9b71d0337b5
#
_entry.id   e7fe55e6abca2fcd07ece9b71d0337b5
#
_cell.length_a   1.000
_cell.length_b   1.000
_cell.length_c   1.000
_cell.angle_alpha   90.00
_cell.angle_beta   90.00
_cell.angle_gamma   90.00
#
_symmetry.space_group_name_H-M   'P 1'
#
loop_
_entity.id
_entity.type
_entity.pdbx_description
1 polymer ?
#
loop_
_entity_poly.entity_id
_entity_poly.type
_entity_poly.pdbx_seq_one_letter_code
_entity_poly.pdbx_strand_id
1 'polypeptide(L)'
;MDFSVIIPAHNEEKYIARCISSVKTAAEESGKEAEIIVVCNRCTDKTDEIAKSSGAKVVYNGDRCIAGVRNTGISSARGRIAVTIDADNRMTPGTLSEIYELLGTGRYIGGGAPIRFERYSFPLWCNDIMCRVSFRLTGLYCGIFWAEKKTFDAIGGFVEMKAMEDAATAKALKKFGKKQGKKYTVLRKNHLINSTRKYDDMGDWLYLKLIFKNAGAFIKAAAGDKKELDKLIDEMFYDYNG
;
A
#
# COMPACT_ATOMS: atom_id res chain seq x y z
N MET A 1 9.64 7.68 -19.43
CA MET A 1 9.19 7.62 -18.02
C MET A 1 9.03 6.16 -17.66
N ASP A 2 9.85 5.68 -16.70
CA ASP A 2 9.83 4.28 -16.28
C ASP A 2 8.77 4.05 -15.21
N PHE A 3 8.73 4.92 -14.21
CA PHE A 3 7.87 4.77 -13.05
C PHE A 3 6.87 5.91 -12.88
N SER A 4 5.68 5.58 -12.40
CA SER A 4 4.78 6.49 -11.70
C SER A 4 4.54 5.95 -10.31
N VAL A 5 4.95 6.71 -9.28
CA VAL A 5 4.69 6.36 -7.88
C VAL A 5 3.50 7.14 -7.39
N ILE A 6 2.44 6.44 -7.04
CA ILE A 6 1.14 6.97 -6.63
C ILE A 6 1.04 6.96 -5.11
N ILE A 7 0.76 8.12 -4.54
CA ILE A 7 0.67 8.32 -3.08
C ILE A 7 -0.74 8.87 -2.77
N PRO A 8 -1.70 8.02 -2.35
CA PRO A 8 -2.95 8.52 -1.81
C PRO A 8 -2.70 9.25 -0.49
N ALA A 9 -3.30 10.42 -0.30
CA ALA A 9 -3.09 11.24 0.88
C ALA A 9 -4.41 11.89 1.36
N HIS A 10 -4.67 11.80 2.66
CA HIS A 10 -5.76 12.49 3.35
C HIS A 10 -5.24 13.05 4.68
N ASN A 11 -5.01 14.39 4.74
CA ASN A 11 -4.47 15.06 5.91
C ASN A 11 -3.13 14.46 6.41
N GLU A 12 -2.13 14.45 5.52
CA GLU A 12 -0.83 13.84 5.75
C GLU A 12 0.33 14.86 5.80
N GLU A 13 0.05 16.12 6.17
CA GLU A 13 1.07 17.20 6.20
C GLU A 13 2.34 16.85 6.98
N LYS A 14 2.23 16.03 8.03
CA LYS A 14 3.35 15.60 8.88
C LYS A 14 4.23 14.53 8.23
N TYR A 15 3.70 13.79 7.25
CA TYR A 15 4.33 12.57 6.75
C TYR A 15 4.68 12.62 5.26
N ILE A 16 3.90 13.36 4.46
CA ILE A 16 4.01 13.35 2.99
C ILE A 16 5.40 13.72 2.47
N ALA A 17 6.08 14.70 3.11
CA ALA A 17 7.42 15.12 2.68
C ALA A 17 8.45 13.98 2.81
N ARG A 18 8.43 13.22 3.91
CA ARG A 18 9.34 12.10 4.13
C ARG A 18 9.05 10.91 3.20
N CYS A 19 7.77 10.68 2.88
CA CYS A 19 7.37 9.69 1.90
C CYS A 19 7.94 10.04 0.52
N ILE A 20 7.67 11.27 0.02
CA ILE A 20 8.19 11.77 -1.27
C ILE A 20 9.71 11.70 -1.30
N SER A 21 10.40 12.11 -0.24
CA SER A 21 11.87 12.03 -0.16
C SER A 21 12.37 10.60 -0.32
N SER A 22 11.72 9.62 0.32
CA SER A 22 12.12 8.21 0.19
C SER A 22 11.93 7.67 -1.23
N VAL A 23 10.87 8.12 -1.94
CA VAL A 23 10.64 7.76 -3.33
C VAL A 23 11.69 8.37 -4.25
N LYS A 24 12.06 9.63 -4.02
CA LYS A 24 13.14 10.29 -4.79
C LYS A 24 14.47 9.57 -4.64
N THR A 25 14.85 9.22 -3.39
CA THR A 25 16.07 8.44 -3.13
C THR A 25 16.03 7.09 -3.86
N ALA A 26 14.87 6.40 -3.86
CA ALA A 26 14.73 5.14 -4.58
C ALA A 26 14.80 5.32 -6.11
N ALA A 27 14.28 6.43 -6.65
CA ALA A 27 14.40 6.76 -8.07
C ALA A 27 15.84 7.07 -8.47
N GLU A 28 16.54 7.89 -7.70
CA GLU A 28 17.96 8.22 -7.89
C GLU A 28 18.83 6.95 -7.89
N GLU A 29 18.67 6.08 -6.89
CA GLU A 29 19.43 4.82 -6.79
C GLU A 29 19.12 3.88 -7.96
N SER A 30 17.89 3.90 -8.46
CA SER A 30 17.52 3.06 -9.61
C SER A 30 18.09 3.55 -10.94
N GLY A 31 18.49 4.82 -11.04
CA GLY A 31 18.88 5.47 -12.28
C GLY A 31 17.76 5.52 -13.32
N LYS A 32 16.49 5.41 -12.89
CA LYS A 32 15.32 5.39 -13.76
C LYS A 32 14.48 6.65 -13.60
N GLU A 33 13.83 7.05 -14.68
CA GLU A 33 12.91 8.18 -14.65
C GLU A 33 11.64 7.85 -13.88
N ALA A 34 11.33 8.62 -12.84
CA ALA A 34 10.14 8.46 -12.03
C ALA A 34 9.38 9.77 -11.86
N GLU A 35 8.06 9.72 -12.00
CA GLU A 35 7.16 10.78 -11.53
C GLU A 35 6.52 10.35 -10.21
N ILE A 36 6.23 11.33 -9.37
CA ILE A 36 5.53 11.16 -8.11
C ILE A 36 4.17 11.83 -8.24
N ILE A 37 3.10 11.08 -8.01
CA ILE A 37 1.72 11.56 -8.10
C ILE A 37 1.09 11.44 -6.71
N VAL A 38 0.87 12.57 -6.06
CA VAL A 38 0.12 12.64 -4.81
C VAL A 38 -1.34 12.87 -5.14
N VAL A 39 -2.20 11.96 -4.71
CA VAL A 39 -3.65 12.10 -4.88
C VAL A 39 -4.24 12.61 -3.58
N CYS A 40 -4.46 13.93 -3.51
CA CYS A 40 -5.06 14.59 -2.36
C CYS A 40 -6.56 14.29 -2.32
N ASN A 41 -6.95 13.54 -1.32
CA ASN A 41 -8.34 13.16 -1.09
C ASN A 41 -8.92 13.99 0.07
N ARG A 42 -9.73 15.00 -0.27
CA ARG A 42 -10.43 15.84 0.71
C ARG A 42 -9.49 16.41 1.80
N CYS A 43 -8.25 16.75 1.45
CA CYS A 43 -7.31 17.34 2.40
C CYS A 43 -7.79 18.72 2.85
N THR A 44 -7.67 18.99 4.14
CA THR A 44 -7.99 20.28 4.79
C THR A 44 -6.76 20.91 5.44
N ASP A 45 -5.64 20.20 5.43
CA ASP A 45 -4.33 20.63 5.93
C ASP A 45 -3.39 21.04 4.79
N LYS A 46 -2.11 21.21 5.05
CA LYS A 46 -1.10 21.63 4.07
C LYS A 46 -0.52 20.49 3.23
N THR A 47 -1.17 19.33 3.18
CA THR A 47 -0.67 18.16 2.44
C THR A 47 -0.35 18.47 0.98
N ASP A 48 -1.25 19.17 0.27
CA ASP A 48 -1.08 19.47 -1.15
C ASP A 48 0.01 20.51 -1.42
N GLU A 49 0.13 21.54 -0.55
CA GLU A 49 1.19 22.55 -0.63
C GLU A 49 2.57 21.90 -0.45
N ILE A 50 2.70 21.02 0.57
CA ILE A 50 3.94 20.30 0.86
C ILE A 50 4.28 19.33 -0.27
N ALA A 51 3.30 18.63 -0.83
CA ALA A 51 3.50 17.72 -1.95
C ALA A 51 4.02 18.47 -3.20
N LYS A 52 3.40 19.62 -3.55
CA LYS A 52 3.83 20.46 -4.67
C LYS A 52 5.25 21.01 -4.47
N SER A 53 5.53 21.58 -3.30
CA SER A 53 6.87 22.10 -2.97
C SER A 53 7.93 21.00 -2.94
N SER A 54 7.53 19.76 -2.62
CA SER A 54 8.38 18.57 -2.71
C SER A 54 8.50 18.04 -4.16
N GLY A 55 7.99 18.74 -5.18
CA GLY A 55 8.14 18.39 -6.60
C GLY A 55 7.25 17.22 -7.06
N ALA A 56 6.19 16.89 -6.33
CA ALA A 56 5.20 15.92 -6.78
C ALA A 56 4.12 16.57 -7.65
N LYS A 57 3.58 15.82 -8.61
CA LYS A 57 2.34 16.16 -9.29
C LYS A 57 1.18 15.91 -8.34
N VAL A 58 0.37 16.93 -8.08
CA VAL A 58 -0.82 16.79 -7.24
C VAL A 58 -2.05 16.61 -8.10
N VAL A 59 -2.87 15.63 -7.75
CA VAL A 59 -4.19 15.35 -8.34
C VAL A 59 -5.20 15.31 -7.20
N TYR A 60 -6.42 15.75 -7.45
CA TYR A 60 -7.47 15.78 -6.44
C TYR A 60 -8.52 14.71 -6.69
N ASN A 61 -9.02 14.12 -5.63
CA ASN A 61 -10.08 13.12 -5.66
C ASN A 61 -11.04 13.34 -4.48
N GLY A 62 -12.33 13.16 -4.68
CA GLY A 62 -13.38 13.35 -3.66
C GLY A 62 -13.98 12.05 -3.13
N ASP A 63 -13.54 10.89 -3.63
CA ASP A 63 -14.11 9.59 -3.25
C ASP A 63 -13.87 9.27 -1.78
N ARG A 64 -14.80 8.53 -1.19
CA ARG A 64 -14.65 8.01 0.18
C ARG A 64 -13.96 6.63 0.22
N CYS A 65 -13.60 6.09 -0.93
CA CYS A 65 -12.95 4.78 -1.06
C CYS A 65 -11.49 4.95 -1.47
N ILE A 66 -10.57 4.40 -0.70
CA ILE A 66 -9.11 4.46 -0.97
C ILE A 66 -8.76 3.85 -2.33
N ALA A 67 -9.50 2.82 -2.78
CA ALA A 67 -9.31 2.22 -4.10
C ALA A 67 -9.58 3.23 -5.22
N GLY A 68 -10.64 4.03 -5.14
CA GLY A 68 -10.93 5.10 -6.10
C GLY A 68 -9.83 6.16 -6.12
N VAL A 69 -9.29 6.52 -4.95
CA VAL A 69 -8.14 7.44 -4.83
C VAL A 69 -6.91 6.88 -5.55
N ARG A 70 -6.56 5.61 -5.30
CA ARG A 70 -5.44 4.94 -5.99
C ARG A 70 -5.69 4.83 -7.50
N ASN A 71 -6.92 4.53 -7.94
CA ASN A 71 -7.29 4.45 -9.36
C ASN A 71 -7.14 5.80 -10.07
N THR A 72 -7.51 6.89 -9.41
CA THR A 72 -7.27 8.26 -9.94
C THR A 72 -5.78 8.51 -10.18
N GLY A 73 -4.93 8.08 -9.26
CA GLY A 73 -3.48 8.16 -9.42
C GLY A 73 -2.96 7.32 -10.58
N ILE A 74 -3.42 6.07 -10.70
CA ILE A 74 -3.05 5.16 -11.81
C ILE A 74 -3.49 5.73 -13.15
N SER A 75 -4.70 6.28 -13.24
CA SER A 75 -5.21 6.91 -14.47
C SER A 75 -4.39 8.13 -14.89
N SER A 76 -3.83 8.86 -13.91
CA SER A 76 -2.98 10.04 -14.14
C SER A 76 -1.52 9.69 -14.44
N ALA A 77 -1.15 8.41 -14.32
CA ALA A 77 0.21 7.91 -14.47
C ALA A 77 0.64 7.84 -15.94
N ARG A 78 1.89 8.24 -16.21
CA ARG A 78 2.53 8.18 -17.53
C ARG A 78 3.65 7.15 -17.59
N GLY A 79 4.13 6.71 -16.43
CA GLY A 79 5.18 5.71 -16.32
C GLY A 79 4.69 4.32 -16.76
N ARG A 80 5.62 3.55 -17.32
CA ARG A 80 5.37 2.15 -17.71
C ARG A 80 5.00 1.27 -16.52
N ILE A 81 5.61 1.53 -15.36
CA ILE A 81 5.41 0.80 -14.11
C ILE A 81 4.69 1.73 -13.14
N ALA A 82 3.54 1.30 -12.64
CA ALA A 82 2.84 1.98 -11.56
C ALA A 82 3.17 1.30 -10.22
N VAL A 83 3.48 2.14 -9.22
CA VAL A 83 3.76 1.72 -7.84
C VAL A 83 2.89 2.54 -6.91
N THR A 84 2.18 1.91 -5.98
CA THR A 84 1.40 2.63 -4.95
C THR A 84 2.04 2.49 -3.59
N ILE A 85 2.08 3.56 -2.82
CA ILE A 85 2.59 3.59 -1.44
C ILE A 85 1.77 4.59 -0.63
N ASP A 86 1.43 4.27 0.61
CA ASP A 86 0.67 5.17 1.47
C ASP A 86 1.55 6.34 1.97
N ALA A 87 0.92 7.50 2.18
CA ALA A 87 1.61 8.77 2.44
C ALA A 87 2.43 8.82 3.74
N ASP A 88 2.10 7.96 4.71
CA ASP A 88 2.80 7.84 5.98
C ASP A 88 3.97 6.83 5.95
N ASN A 89 4.11 6.08 4.87
CA ASN A 89 5.11 5.04 4.69
C ASN A 89 6.35 5.53 3.93
N ARG A 90 7.43 4.72 3.91
CA ARG A 90 8.67 5.01 3.19
C ARG A 90 9.16 3.79 2.42
N MET A 91 9.75 4.01 1.26
CA MET A 91 10.49 2.98 0.52
C MET A 91 11.92 2.87 1.04
N THR A 92 12.50 1.67 0.96
CA THR A 92 13.96 1.52 1.00
C THR A 92 14.58 1.93 -0.33
N PRO A 93 15.84 2.43 -0.33
CA PRO A 93 16.46 3.00 -1.53
C PRO A 93 16.44 2.07 -2.76
N GLY A 94 16.76 0.80 -2.62
CA GLY A 94 16.78 -0.18 -3.73
C GLY A 94 15.41 -0.67 -4.21
N THR A 95 14.28 -0.13 -3.69
CA THR A 95 12.93 -0.63 -3.99
C THR A 95 12.60 -0.58 -5.48
N LEU A 96 12.82 0.56 -6.14
CA LEU A 96 12.47 0.72 -7.56
C LEU A 96 13.42 -0.09 -8.46
N SER A 97 14.70 -0.22 -8.11
CA SER A 97 15.65 -1.09 -8.81
C SER A 97 15.18 -2.54 -8.81
N GLU A 98 14.81 -3.06 -7.64
CA GLU A 98 14.34 -4.46 -7.53
C GLU A 98 13.03 -4.69 -8.30
N ILE A 99 12.08 -3.74 -8.25
CA ILE A 99 10.85 -3.80 -9.05
C ILE A 99 11.18 -3.87 -10.55
N TYR A 100 12.08 -3.01 -11.02
CA TYR A 100 12.48 -2.96 -12.41
C TYR A 100 13.11 -4.27 -12.86
N GLU A 101 14.03 -4.83 -12.06
CA GLU A 101 14.68 -6.12 -12.32
C GLU A 101 13.65 -7.25 -12.38
N LEU A 102 12.75 -7.34 -11.39
CA LEU A 102 11.75 -8.41 -11.33
C LEU A 102 10.82 -8.40 -12.54
N LEU A 103 10.30 -7.23 -12.92
CA LEU A 103 9.44 -7.09 -14.11
C LEU A 103 10.22 -7.36 -15.40
N GLY A 104 11.49 -6.94 -15.47
CA GLY A 104 12.38 -7.17 -16.59
C GLY A 104 12.63 -8.65 -16.89
N THR A 105 12.51 -9.54 -15.90
CA THR A 105 12.61 -10.99 -16.12
C THR A 105 11.47 -11.57 -16.96
N GLY A 106 10.37 -10.85 -17.14
CA GLY A 106 9.15 -11.34 -17.78
C GLY A 106 8.38 -12.41 -17.00
N ARG A 107 8.92 -12.91 -15.87
CA ARG A 107 8.30 -13.98 -15.07
C ARG A 107 7.20 -13.50 -14.14
N TYR A 108 7.19 -12.21 -13.82
CA TYR A 108 6.29 -11.66 -12.81
C TYR A 108 5.31 -10.67 -13.43
N ILE A 109 4.08 -10.70 -12.95
CA ILE A 109 3.01 -9.80 -13.37
C ILE A 109 3.02 -8.51 -12.56
N GLY A 110 3.50 -8.58 -11.35
CA GLY A 110 3.52 -7.53 -10.35
C GLY A 110 3.66 -8.14 -8.95
N GLY A 111 3.50 -7.30 -7.94
CA GLY A 111 3.68 -7.78 -6.58
C GLY A 111 3.44 -6.75 -5.50
N GLY A 112 3.88 -7.11 -4.30
CA GLY A 112 3.91 -6.27 -3.12
C GLY A 112 5.32 -6.17 -2.52
N ALA A 113 5.41 -5.71 -1.27
CA ALA A 113 6.65 -5.68 -0.50
C ALA A 113 6.45 -6.24 0.91
N PRO A 114 7.51 -6.80 1.54
CA PRO A 114 7.50 -7.07 2.96
C PRO A 114 7.38 -5.74 3.72
N ILE A 115 6.74 -5.78 4.88
CA ILE A 115 6.56 -4.62 5.74
C ILE A 115 7.52 -4.75 6.92
N ARG A 116 8.14 -3.63 7.32
CA ARG A 116 8.85 -3.48 8.58
C ARG A 116 8.40 -2.19 9.26
N PHE A 117 8.24 -2.22 10.57
CA PHE A 117 7.89 -1.02 11.31
C PHE A 117 9.10 -0.11 11.47
N GLU A 118 8.86 1.21 11.52
CA GLU A 118 9.94 2.21 11.71
C GLU A 118 10.54 2.17 13.11
N ARG A 119 9.83 1.63 14.10
CA ARG A 119 10.34 1.27 15.43
C ARG A 119 9.79 -0.06 15.88
N TYR A 120 10.41 -0.67 16.88
CA TYR A 120 9.95 -1.93 17.47
C TYR A 120 9.82 -1.82 18.98
N SER A 121 8.76 -2.39 19.51
CA SER A 121 8.53 -2.80 20.88
C SER A 121 8.12 -4.28 20.88
N PHE A 122 8.02 -4.90 22.03
CA PHE A 122 7.60 -6.31 22.12
C PHE A 122 6.23 -6.56 21.45
N PRO A 123 5.16 -5.74 21.68
CA PRO A 123 3.90 -5.93 20.99
C PRO A 123 3.97 -5.74 19.47
N LEU A 124 4.74 -4.74 19.00
CA LEU A 124 4.95 -4.53 17.56
C LEU A 124 5.72 -5.68 16.92
N TRP A 125 6.69 -6.25 17.62
CA TRP A 125 7.42 -7.42 17.16
C TRP A 125 6.50 -8.64 17.02
N CYS A 126 5.60 -8.89 17.99
CA CYS A 126 4.60 -9.94 17.90
C CYS A 126 3.67 -9.71 16.69
N ASN A 127 3.21 -8.47 16.48
CA ASN A 127 2.36 -8.12 15.35
C ASN A 127 3.09 -8.30 14.01
N ASP A 128 4.34 -7.90 13.90
CA ASP A 128 5.17 -8.10 12.70
C ASP A 128 5.32 -9.59 12.36
N ILE A 129 5.59 -10.45 13.35
CA ILE A 129 5.64 -11.91 13.14
C ILE A 129 4.31 -12.43 12.62
N MET A 130 3.21 -12.02 13.24
CA MET A 130 1.87 -12.45 12.86
C MET A 130 1.52 -12.02 11.43
N CYS A 131 1.84 -10.79 11.05
CA CYS A 131 1.67 -10.30 9.68
C CYS A 131 2.52 -11.10 8.69
N ARG A 132 3.80 -11.36 9.00
CA ARG A 132 4.69 -12.15 8.12
C ARG A 132 4.19 -13.57 7.92
N VAL A 133 3.71 -14.22 8.99
CA VAL A 133 3.13 -15.57 8.90
C VAL A 133 1.89 -15.54 8.02
N SER A 134 0.97 -14.59 8.25
CA SER A 134 -0.24 -14.41 7.44
C SER A 134 0.08 -14.18 5.98
N PHE A 135 1.00 -13.25 5.66
CA PHE A 135 1.42 -12.97 4.29
C PHE A 135 2.07 -14.19 3.62
N ARG A 136 2.88 -14.94 4.38
CA ARG A 136 3.52 -16.16 3.85
C ARG A 136 2.51 -17.27 3.54
N LEU A 137 1.49 -17.44 4.39
CA LEU A 137 0.43 -18.43 4.18
C LEU A 137 -0.51 -18.05 3.03
N THR A 138 -0.91 -16.80 2.95
CA THR A 138 -1.84 -16.30 1.91
C THR A 138 -1.15 -16.02 0.59
N GLY A 139 0.14 -15.67 0.63
CA GLY A 139 0.90 -15.14 -0.50
C GLY A 139 0.36 -13.80 -1.01
N LEU A 140 -0.33 -13.04 -0.13
CA LEU A 140 -0.89 -11.73 -0.41
C LEU A 140 -0.14 -10.70 0.42
N TYR A 141 0.67 -9.88 -0.23
CA TYR A 141 1.43 -8.80 0.40
C TYR A 141 0.75 -7.48 0.07
N CYS A 142 0.54 -6.64 1.08
CA CYS A 142 -0.19 -5.39 1.04
C CYS A 142 0.73 -4.21 1.39
N GLY A 143 0.23 -2.98 1.30
CA GLY A 143 0.95 -1.75 1.70
C GLY A 143 1.76 -1.10 0.58
N ILE A 144 2.32 -1.85 -0.34
CA ILE A 144 2.87 -1.38 -1.60
C ILE A 144 2.43 -2.34 -2.71
N PHE A 145 1.96 -1.80 -3.81
CA PHE A 145 1.63 -2.58 -5.01
C PHE A 145 2.42 -2.06 -6.19
N TRP A 146 2.90 -2.98 -7.02
CA TRP A 146 3.63 -2.63 -8.23
C TRP A 146 3.31 -3.61 -9.36
N ALA A 147 3.09 -3.05 -10.54
CA ALA A 147 2.92 -3.79 -11.79
C ALA A 147 3.15 -2.84 -12.97
N GLU A 148 3.23 -3.36 -14.18
CA GLU A 148 3.10 -2.51 -15.36
C GLU A 148 1.73 -1.83 -15.36
N LYS A 149 1.66 -0.53 -15.72
CA LYS A 149 0.41 0.24 -15.75
C LYS A 149 -0.69 -0.48 -16.55
N LYS A 150 -0.34 -1.02 -17.73
CA LYS A 150 -1.28 -1.80 -18.55
C LYS A 150 -1.89 -3.02 -17.82
N THR A 151 -1.20 -3.55 -16.81
CA THR A 151 -1.71 -4.65 -16.00
C THR A 151 -2.79 -4.16 -15.04
N PHE A 152 -2.60 -3.00 -14.40
CA PHE A 152 -3.65 -2.37 -13.61
C PHE A 152 -4.85 -2.03 -14.49
N ASP A 153 -4.63 -1.44 -15.67
CA ASP A 153 -5.70 -1.14 -16.62
C ASP A 153 -6.49 -2.42 -17.02
N ALA A 154 -5.77 -3.52 -17.28
CA ALA A 154 -6.39 -4.79 -17.68
C ALA A 154 -7.20 -5.50 -16.59
N ILE A 155 -6.88 -5.27 -15.30
CA ILE A 155 -7.65 -5.83 -14.18
C ILE A 155 -8.74 -4.88 -13.67
N GLY A 156 -8.86 -3.66 -14.26
CA GLY A 156 -9.80 -2.64 -13.86
C GLY A 156 -9.34 -1.80 -12.65
N GLY A 157 -8.04 -1.76 -12.38
CA GLY A 157 -7.47 -1.02 -11.25
C GLY A 157 -7.61 -1.73 -9.91
N PHE A 158 -7.61 -0.94 -8.83
CA PHE A 158 -7.93 -1.43 -7.49
C PHE A 158 -9.42 -1.69 -7.35
N VAL A 159 -9.75 -2.82 -6.71
CA VAL A 159 -11.15 -3.21 -6.52
C VAL A 159 -11.81 -2.28 -5.50
N GLU A 160 -12.85 -1.59 -5.90
CA GLU A 160 -13.60 -0.68 -5.02
C GLU A 160 -14.40 -1.48 -4.00
N MET A 161 -13.90 -1.48 -2.78
CA MET A 161 -14.49 -2.13 -1.61
C MET A 161 -14.30 -1.24 -0.40
N LYS A 162 -15.19 -1.34 0.59
CA LYS A 162 -15.03 -0.61 1.86
C LYS A 162 -13.78 -1.06 2.64
N ALA A 163 -13.46 -2.35 2.58
CA ALA A 163 -12.30 -2.91 3.25
C ALA A 163 -11.73 -4.10 2.46
N MET A 164 -10.46 -4.47 2.73
CA MET A 164 -9.78 -5.59 2.07
C MET A 164 -9.51 -5.38 0.57
N GLU A 165 -9.59 -4.14 0.06
CA GLU A 165 -9.31 -3.79 -1.34
C GLU A 165 -7.90 -4.24 -1.75
N ASP A 166 -6.95 -4.17 -0.83
CA ASP A 166 -5.57 -4.63 -1.02
C ASP A 166 -5.52 -6.14 -1.32
N ALA A 167 -6.20 -6.95 -0.49
CA ALA A 167 -6.25 -8.39 -0.69
C ALA A 167 -7.00 -8.76 -1.98
N ALA A 168 -8.07 -8.04 -2.30
CA ALA A 168 -8.83 -8.23 -3.54
C ALA A 168 -7.97 -7.90 -4.76
N THR A 169 -7.24 -6.78 -4.75
CA THR A 169 -6.34 -6.35 -5.82
C THR A 169 -5.17 -7.34 -6.00
N ALA A 170 -4.55 -7.79 -4.90
CA ALA A 170 -3.50 -8.82 -4.96
C ALA A 170 -4.02 -10.13 -5.58
N LYS A 171 -5.26 -10.55 -5.24
CA LYS A 171 -5.91 -11.72 -5.85
C LYS A 171 -6.19 -11.51 -7.33
N ALA A 172 -6.65 -10.30 -7.74
CA ALA A 172 -6.90 -9.96 -9.13
C ALA A 172 -5.60 -10.01 -9.96
N LEU A 173 -4.51 -9.40 -9.45
CA LEU A 173 -3.18 -9.47 -10.07
C LEU A 173 -2.69 -10.91 -10.18
N LYS A 174 -2.83 -11.71 -9.12
CA LYS A 174 -2.43 -13.13 -9.12
C LYS A 174 -3.22 -13.96 -10.13
N LYS A 175 -4.54 -13.74 -10.20
CA LYS A 175 -5.43 -14.41 -11.16
C LYS A 175 -5.09 -14.03 -12.61
N PHE A 176 -4.88 -12.74 -12.87
CA PHE A 176 -4.50 -12.24 -14.19
C PHE A 176 -3.13 -12.76 -14.60
N GLY A 177 -2.14 -12.71 -13.69
CA GLY A 177 -0.80 -13.24 -13.93
C GLY A 177 -0.83 -14.72 -14.32
N LYS A 178 -1.64 -15.54 -13.61
CA LYS A 178 -1.80 -16.97 -13.95
C LYS A 178 -2.26 -17.18 -15.40
N LYS A 179 -3.19 -16.34 -15.89
CA LYS A 179 -3.66 -16.38 -17.28
C LYS A 179 -2.57 -16.00 -18.29
N GLN A 180 -1.58 -15.22 -17.88
CA GLN A 180 -0.45 -14.76 -18.69
C GLN A 180 0.81 -15.64 -18.50
N GLY A 181 0.73 -16.76 -17.78
CA GLY A 181 1.89 -17.57 -17.42
C GLY A 181 2.88 -16.90 -16.47
N LYS A 182 2.47 -15.82 -15.81
CA LYS A 182 3.30 -15.00 -14.91
C LYS A 182 2.87 -15.19 -13.45
N LYS A 183 3.81 -14.95 -12.53
CA LYS A 183 3.58 -15.08 -11.08
C LYS A 183 3.43 -13.71 -10.43
N TYR A 184 2.59 -13.61 -9.42
CA TYR A 184 2.64 -12.52 -8.42
C TYR A 184 3.80 -12.81 -7.47
N THR A 185 4.55 -11.78 -7.05
CA THR A 185 5.72 -11.96 -6.18
C THR A 185 5.82 -10.85 -5.13
N VAL A 186 6.84 -10.93 -4.31
CA VAL A 186 7.17 -9.95 -3.27
C VAL A 186 8.64 -9.58 -3.39
N LEU A 187 8.99 -8.35 -3.04
CA LEU A 187 10.37 -7.92 -2.96
C LEU A 187 11.14 -8.79 -1.97
N ARG A 188 12.39 -9.09 -2.26
CA ARG A 188 13.23 -9.97 -1.45
C ARG A 188 14.36 -9.25 -0.74
N LYS A 189 14.88 -8.18 -1.36
CA LYS A 189 15.98 -7.37 -0.85
C LYS A 189 15.47 -6.11 -0.15
N ASN A 190 14.34 -5.59 -0.61
CA ASN A 190 13.75 -4.33 -0.16
C ASN A 190 12.43 -4.54 0.57
N HIS A 191 12.02 -3.55 1.33
CA HIS A 191 10.82 -3.59 2.15
C HIS A 191 10.18 -2.21 2.29
N LEU A 192 8.92 -2.17 2.69
CA LEU A 192 8.22 -0.98 3.09
C LEU A 192 8.53 -0.68 4.56
N ILE A 193 8.91 0.54 4.87
CA ILE A 193 9.02 1.03 6.24
C ILE A 193 7.66 1.63 6.61
N ASN A 194 6.92 0.91 7.45
CA ASN A 194 5.56 1.25 7.84
C ASN A 194 5.57 2.19 9.05
N SER A 195 4.74 3.23 8.97
CA SER A 195 4.56 4.18 10.06
C SER A 195 4.01 3.51 11.31
N THR A 196 4.47 3.96 12.47
CA THR A 196 3.95 3.53 13.76
C THR A 196 2.99 4.52 14.39
N ARG A 197 2.56 5.57 13.65
CA ARG A 197 1.72 6.65 14.20
C ARG A 197 0.48 6.15 14.95
N LYS A 198 -0.24 5.15 14.40
CA LYS A 198 -1.42 4.59 15.06
C LYS A 198 -1.10 3.93 16.39
N TYR A 199 0.09 3.33 16.49
CA TYR A 199 0.57 2.75 17.75
C TYR A 199 1.06 3.83 18.72
N ASP A 200 1.61 4.92 18.21
CA ASP A 200 2.05 6.05 19.03
C ASP A 200 0.85 6.75 19.68
N ASP A 201 -0.26 6.87 18.94
CA ASP A 201 -1.50 7.51 19.40
C ASP A 201 -2.34 6.58 20.31
N MET A 202 -2.45 5.30 20.00
CA MET A 202 -3.38 4.34 20.62
C MET A 202 -2.69 3.28 21.50
N GLY A 203 -1.36 3.29 21.52
CA GLY A 203 -0.52 2.34 22.26
C GLY A 203 -0.18 1.08 21.48
N ASP A 204 1.01 0.55 21.76
CA ASP A 204 1.60 -0.58 21.02
C ASP A 204 0.80 -1.89 21.08
N TRP A 205 -0.05 -2.06 22.09
CA TRP A 205 -0.92 -3.23 22.24
C TRP A 205 -2.21 -3.19 21.41
N LEU A 206 -2.44 -2.10 20.65
CA LEU A 206 -3.69 -1.84 19.93
C LEU A 206 -4.22 -3.07 19.18
N TYR A 207 -3.46 -3.52 18.17
CA TYR A 207 -3.93 -4.61 17.31
C TYR A 207 -4.01 -5.95 18.02
N LEU A 208 -3.08 -6.24 18.94
CA LEU A 208 -3.15 -7.46 19.73
C LEU A 208 -4.41 -7.49 20.62
N LYS A 209 -4.71 -6.37 21.31
CA LYS A 209 -5.95 -6.25 22.10
C LYS A 209 -7.19 -6.43 21.23
N LEU A 210 -7.22 -5.81 20.03
CA LEU A 210 -8.34 -5.93 19.08
C LEU A 210 -8.53 -7.37 18.61
N ILE A 211 -7.46 -8.07 18.27
CA ILE A 211 -7.52 -9.49 17.87
C ILE A 211 -8.02 -10.35 19.02
N PHE A 212 -7.46 -10.20 20.23
CA PHE A 212 -7.90 -10.98 21.38
C PHE A 212 -9.35 -10.68 21.77
N LYS A 213 -9.75 -9.40 21.79
CA LYS A 213 -11.13 -8.99 22.11
C LYS A 213 -12.14 -9.54 21.10
N ASN A 214 -11.73 -9.68 19.83
CA ASN A 214 -12.61 -10.08 18.74
C ASN A 214 -12.26 -11.47 18.16
N ALA A 215 -11.55 -12.31 18.93
CA ALA A 215 -11.16 -13.64 18.47
C ALA A 215 -12.35 -14.47 17.97
N GLY A 216 -13.53 -14.33 18.60
CA GLY A 216 -14.78 -14.96 18.16
C GLY A 216 -15.20 -14.52 16.75
N ALA A 217 -15.08 -13.23 16.41
CA ALA A 217 -15.41 -12.72 15.08
C ALA A 217 -14.47 -13.29 14.00
N PHE A 218 -13.18 -13.43 14.31
CA PHE A 218 -12.21 -14.05 13.41
C PHE A 218 -12.49 -15.54 13.20
N ILE A 219 -12.86 -16.28 14.27
CA ILE A 219 -13.24 -17.69 14.18
C ILE A 219 -14.51 -17.86 13.35
N LYS A 220 -15.55 -17.04 13.56
CA LYS A 220 -16.78 -17.05 12.75
C LYS A 220 -16.52 -16.72 11.29
N ALA A 221 -15.66 -15.73 11.02
CA ALA A 221 -15.28 -15.37 9.67
C ALA A 221 -14.53 -16.51 8.95
N ALA A 222 -13.67 -17.24 9.66
CA ALA A 222 -13.01 -18.44 9.14
C ALA A 222 -14.01 -19.55 8.82
N ALA A 223 -15.14 -19.62 9.55
CA ALA A 223 -16.27 -20.53 9.30
C ALA A 223 -17.25 -20.02 8.22
N GLY A 224 -17.00 -18.85 7.61
CA GLY A 224 -17.79 -18.28 6.50
C GLY A 224 -18.74 -17.13 6.88
N ASP A 225 -18.94 -16.84 8.16
CA ASP A 225 -19.76 -15.70 8.62
C ASP A 225 -18.84 -14.48 8.88
N LYS A 226 -18.89 -13.53 7.95
CA LYS A 226 -18.02 -12.34 7.96
C LYS A 226 -18.65 -11.07 8.56
N LYS A 227 -19.95 -11.09 8.93
CA LYS A 227 -20.66 -9.87 9.34
C LYS A 227 -20.01 -9.13 10.51
N GLU A 228 -19.60 -9.86 11.56
CA GLU A 228 -18.95 -9.27 12.72
C GLU A 228 -17.54 -8.77 12.40
N LEU A 229 -16.83 -9.46 11.51
CA LEU A 229 -15.49 -9.05 11.06
C LEU A 229 -15.56 -7.79 10.19
N ASP A 230 -16.52 -7.70 9.27
CA ASP A 230 -16.72 -6.52 8.42
C ASP A 230 -17.04 -5.28 9.28
N LYS A 231 -17.89 -5.43 10.30
CA LYS A 231 -18.18 -4.34 11.26
C LYS A 231 -16.93 -3.92 12.05
N LEU A 232 -16.13 -4.87 12.51
CA LEU A 232 -14.88 -4.60 13.22
C LEU A 232 -13.86 -3.87 12.33
N ILE A 233 -13.79 -4.23 11.06
CA ILE A 233 -12.92 -3.59 10.08
C ILE A 233 -13.37 -2.14 9.84
N ASP A 234 -14.68 -1.90 9.72
CA ASP A 234 -15.23 -0.55 9.57
C ASP A 234 -14.84 0.32 10.78
N GLU A 235 -15.02 -0.15 12.01
CA GLU A 235 -14.63 0.56 13.23
C GLU A 235 -13.10 0.83 13.30
N MET A 236 -12.26 -0.09 12.82
CA MET A 236 -10.80 0.03 12.90
C MET A 236 -10.18 0.98 11.87
N PHE A 237 -10.77 1.08 10.67
CA PHE A 237 -10.15 1.73 9.54
C PHE A 237 -10.89 2.99 9.05
N TYR A 238 -12.18 3.10 9.29
CA TYR A 238 -12.99 4.21 8.78
C TYR A 238 -13.39 5.22 9.85
N ASP A 239 -13.69 4.79 11.09
CA ASP A 239 -14.05 5.73 12.16
C ASP A 239 -12.84 6.49 12.72
N TYR A 240 -11.62 5.96 12.50
CA TYR A 240 -10.37 6.61 12.96
C TYR A 240 -9.91 7.77 12.06
N ASN A 241 -10.33 7.80 10.79
CA ASN A 241 -9.92 8.82 9.81
C ASN A 241 -11.05 9.82 9.47
N GLY A 242 -12.07 9.93 10.33
CA GLY A 242 -13.25 10.81 10.19
C GLY A 242 -12.96 12.29 10.38
#